data_220418a40e96a3e7d5fb6355b9d10bfb
#
_entry.id   220418a40e96a3e7d5fb6355b9d10bfb
#
_cell.length_a   1.000
_cell.length_b   1.000
_cell.length_c   1.000
_cell.angle_alpha   90.00
_cell.angle_beta   90.00
_cell.angle_gamma   90.00
#
_symmetry.space_group_name_H-M   'P 1'
#
loop_
_entity.id
_entity.type
_entity.pdbx_description
1 polymer ?
#
loop_
_entity_poly.entity_id
_entity_poly.type
_entity_poly.pdbx_seq_one_letter_code
_entity_poly.pdbx_strand_id
1 'polypeptide(L)'
;MTAADAQYLAQWQTSKDFKLDLLFNAGAGEEWKTENGGTDALTTQLLADKAKYRWMNHTYTHLFLGCTQDVSVNPWTCTKDAQGQTLWMSRADISAQIRDNNNWAASKGLTTDRSELVTGEHSGLKTLPQQPQDNPNLAGALADNGVKWAGSDNSREPDQRAVGAALTVPRYPMNVYYNTGTNAEMADEYNWIYTSRTDGGSGLCEDNPATSTCLPAPLDTATGYLDYIVPAEAKTALRHVLANDPKPHYVHQSNLAEDRTLYPVLNQVLDTYRSLYAPSAPIVNQSMKATGVELQRRAAWNKAVDAGQVTAYRIGKDVTIKAPSGILAPVTAPNGTKKQLLLGTADFGTAYAGTRSTWTGPELLQSAVTLHLL
;
A
#
# COMPACT_ATOMS: atom_id res chain seq x y z
N MET A 1 -4.35 -0.37 -20.52
CA MET A 1 -2.88 -0.34 -20.61
C MET A 1 -2.41 -1.19 -21.78
N THR A 2 -1.44 -0.71 -22.56
CA THR A 2 -0.85 -1.37 -23.74
C THR A 2 0.59 -1.82 -23.47
N ALA A 3 1.20 -2.57 -24.39
CA ALA A 3 2.63 -2.90 -24.33
C ALA A 3 3.53 -1.66 -24.30
N ALA A 4 3.14 -0.59 -25.03
CA ALA A 4 3.86 0.68 -25.03
C ALA A 4 3.81 1.39 -23.67
N ASP A 5 2.69 1.27 -22.93
CA ASP A 5 2.59 1.80 -21.56
C ASP A 5 3.48 1.03 -20.60
N ALA A 6 3.55 -0.31 -20.74
CA ALA A 6 4.48 -1.12 -19.96
C ALA A 6 5.94 -0.75 -20.20
N GLN A 7 6.33 -0.51 -21.46
CA GLN A 7 7.67 -0.01 -21.80
C GLN A 7 7.94 1.36 -21.18
N TYR A 8 6.96 2.27 -21.25
CA TYR A 8 7.08 3.59 -20.64
C TYR A 8 7.27 3.50 -19.13
N LEU A 9 6.48 2.67 -18.46
CA LEU A 9 6.62 2.41 -17.02
C LEU A 9 8.04 1.93 -16.68
N ALA A 10 8.56 0.95 -17.41
CA ALA A 10 9.90 0.42 -17.20
C ALA A 10 10.99 1.49 -17.35
N GLN A 11 10.87 2.36 -18.36
CA GLN A 11 11.79 3.48 -18.60
C GLN A 11 11.68 4.54 -17.52
N TRP A 12 10.45 4.92 -17.14
CA TRP A 12 10.18 5.92 -16.11
C TRP A 12 10.76 5.49 -14.75
N GLN A 13 10.52 4.24 -14.33
CA GLN A 13 11.09 3.70 -13.09
C GLN A 13 12.60 3.79 -13.05
N THR A 14 13.25 3.46 -14.17
CA THR A 14 14.71 3.56 -14.30
C THR A 14 15.18 5.01 -14.20
N SER A 15 14.48 5.93 -14.88
CA SER A 15 14.85 7.36 -14.91
C SER A 15 14.65 8.05 -13.55
N LYS A 16 13.68 7.59 -12.78
CA LYS A 16 13.34 8.17 -11.48
C LYS A 16 13.94 7.39 -10.28
N ASP A 17 14.67 6.30 -10.52
CA ASP A 17 15.16 5.40 -9.46
C ASP A 17 14.06 5.10 -8.43
N PHE A 18 12.90 4.66 -8.94
CA PHE A 18 11.72 4.41 -8.13
C PHE A 18 10.93 3.23 -8.70
N LYS A 19 10.51 2.28 -7.86
CA LYS A 19 9.78 1.08 -8.27
C LYS A 19 8.34 1.13 -7.83
N LEU A 20 7.42 0.77 -8.74
CA LEU A 20 6.03 0.45 -8.40
C LEU A 20 5.89 -1.05 -8.12
N ASP A 21 5.01 -1.37 -7.20
CA ASP A 21 4.54 -2.73 -6.99
C ASP A 21 3.40 -2.99 -7.96
N LEU A 22 3.57 -3.98 -8.83
CA LEU A 22 2.55 -4.39 -9.79
C LEU A 22 1.72 -5.52 -9.21
N LEU A 23 0.44 -5.26 -9.03
CA LEU A 23 -0.54 -6.23 -8.60
C LEU A 23 -1.08 -6.94 -9.85
N PHE A 24 -1.05 -8.27 -9.91
CA PHE A 24 -1.40 -9.03 -11.10
C PHE A 24 -2.50 -10.06 -10.85
N ASN A 25 -3.38 -10.19 -11.84
CA ASN A 25 -4.47 -11.17 -11.95
C ASN A 25 -4.23 -12.02 -13.18
N ALA A 26 -3.60 -13.18 -13.00
CA ALA A 26 -3.16 -14.01 -14.12
C ALA A 26 -4.32 -14.57 -14.94
N GLY A 27 -5.43 -14.92 -14.28
CA GLY A 27 -6.62 -15.43 -14.94
C GLY A 27 -7.26 -14.46 -15.93
N ALA A 28 -7.31 -13.18 -15.57
CA ALA A 28 -7.80 -12.13 -16.47
C ALA A 28 -6.92 -12.00 -17.74
N GLY A 29 -5.58 -12.11 -17.59
CA GLY A 29 -4.67 -12.11 -18.73
C GLY A 29 -4.81 -13.35 -19.61
N GLU A 30 -5.02 -14.53 -19.05
CA GLU A 30 -5.25 -15.76 -19.83
C GLU A 30 -6.63 -15.74 -20.52
N GLU A 31 -7.66 -15.18 -19.92
CA GLU A 31 -8.99 -14.96 -20.53
C GLU A 31 -8.86 -14.01 -21.71
N TRP A 32 -8.27 -12.81 -21.50
CA TRP A 32 -7.99 -11.86 -22.58
C TRP A 32 -7.26 -12.50 -23.76
N LYS A 33 -6.23 -13.29 -23.49
CA LYS A 33 -5.47 -14.01 -24.52
C LYS A 33 -6.35 -14.97 -25.32
N THR A 34 -7.24 -15.68 -24.63
CA THR A 34 -8.18 -16.62 -25.26
C THR A 34 -9.15 -15.90 -26.19
N GLU A 35 -9.70 -14.77 -25.75
CA GLU A 35 -10.65 -13.96 -26.50
C GLU A 35 -10.02 -13.21 -27.67
N ASN A 36 -8.71 -12.92 -27.60
CA ASN A 36 -7.97 -12.13 -28.60
C ASN A 36 -7.01 -13.00 -29.46
N GLY A 37 -7.44 -14.18 -29.85
CA GLY A 37 -6.75 -15.02 -30.83
C GLY A 37 -5.42 -15.60 -30.33
N GLY A 38 -5.27 -15.83 -29.04
CA GLY A 38 -4.09 -16.45 -28.43
C GLY A 38 -2.93 -15.49 -28.16
N THR A 39 -3.11 -14.18 -28.32
CA THR A 39 -2.05 -13.17 -28.12
C THR A 39 -2.41 -12.20 -27.01
N ASP A 40 -1.40 -11.87 -26.18
CA ASP A 40 -1.46 -10.80 -25.19
C ASP A 40 -0.13 -10.06 -25.20
N ALA A 41 -0.09 -8.95 -25.93
CA ALA A 41 1.10 -8.13 -26.09
C ALA A 41 1.51 -7.42 -24.80
N LEU A 42 0.53 -7.05 -23.95
CA LEU A 42 0.80 -6.42 -22.66
C LEU A 42 1.51 -7.39 -21.71
N THR A 43 0.92 -8.56 -21.48
CA THR A 43 1.56 -9.59 -20.63
C THR A 43 2.92 -10.01 -21.17
N THR A 44 3.06 -10.16 -22.50
CA THR A 44 4.34 -10.47 -23.12
C THR A 44 5.41 -9.43 -22.77
N GLN A 45 5.08 -8.13 -22.89
CA GLN A 45 6.00 -7.04 -22.57
C GLN A 45 6.33 -6.98 -21.08
N LEU A 46 5.32 -7.11 -20.21
CA LEU A 46 5.51 -7.12 -18.77
C LEU A 46 6.42 -8.28 -18.33
N LEU A 47 6.26 -9.46 -18.90
CA LEU A 47 7.13 -10.61 -18.62
C LEU A 47 8.56 -10.43 -19.16
N ALA A 48 8.74 -9.76 -20.29
CA ALA A 48 10.07 -9.43 -20.82
C ALA A 48 10.83 -8.49 -19.86
N ASP A 49 10.12 -7.57 -19.23
CA ASP A 49 10.67 -6.59 -18.28
C ASP A 49 10.50 -6.99 -16.80
N LYS A 50 10.13 -8.25 -16.51
CA LYS A 50 9.70 -8.71 -15.17
C LYS A 50 10.68 -8.39 -14.03
N ALA A 51 11.98 -8.34 -14.29
CA ALA A 51 13.00 -8.02 -13.30
C ALA A 51 13.00 -6.53 -12.87
N LYS A 52 12.36 -5.66 -13.64
CA LYS A 52 12.28 -4.23 -13.36
C LYS A 52 11.19 -3.90 -12.34
N TYR A 53 10.27 -4.81 -12.06
CA TYR A 53 9.11 -4.58 -11.21
C TYR A 53 9.19 -5.40 -9.91
N ARG A 54 8.45 -4.97 -8.89
CA ARG A 54 8.06 -5.83 -7.77
C ARG A 54 6.65 -6.35 -8.06
N TRP A 55 6.46 -7.65 -7.92
CA TRP A 55 5.20 -8.32 -8.26
C TRP A 55 4.49 -8.77 -7.01
N MET A 56 3.18 -8.55 -6.97
CA MET A 56 2.35 -8.92 -5.85
C MET A 56 1.08 -9.62 -6.30
N ASN A 57 0.67 -10.65 -5.57
CA ASN A 57 -0.53 -11.41 -5.83
C ASN A 57 -1.78 -10.54 -5.62
N HIS A 58 -2.66 -10.49 -6.66
CA HIS A 58 -3.94 -9.76 -6.63
C HIS A 58 -5.13 -10.68 -6.89
N THR A 59 -5.01 -11.97 -6.52
CA THR A 59 -5.94 -13.06 -6.84
C THR A 59 -5.93 -13.44 -8.32
N TYR A 60 -6.48 -14.61 -8.68
CA TYR A 60 -6.34 -15.13 -10.04
C TYR A 60 -7.22 -14.40 -11.05
N THR A 61 -8.53 -14.28 -10.76
CA THR A 61 -9.51 -13.67 -11.66
C THR A 61 -10.11 -12.36 -11.14
N HIS A 62 -9.51 -11.75 -10.10
CA HIS A 62 -10.06 -10.57 -9.43
C HIS A 62 -11.46 -10.77 -8.84
N LEU A 63 -11.80 -12.02 -8.50
CA LEU A 63 -13.10 -12.36 -7.93
C LEU A 63 -13.34 -11.62 -6.60
N PHE A 64 -14.56 -11.13 -6.38
CA PHE A 64 -14.94 -10.55 -5.08
C PHE A 64 -14.97 -11.65 -4.00
N LEU A 65 -14.11 -11.55 -3.01
CA LEU A 65 -13.91 -12.59 -1.99
C LEU A 65 -14.77 -12.41 -0.73
N GLY A 66 -15.68 -11.46 -0.74
CA GLY A 66 -16.61 -11.19 0.37
C GLY A 66 -17.84 -12.09 0.35
N CYS A 67 -19.00 -11.49 0.51
CA CYS A 67 -20.28 -12.16 0.31
C CYS A 67 -20.69 -12.13 -1.17
N THR A 68 -21.65 -12.97 -1.56
CA THR A 68 -22.35 -12.81 -2.83
C THR A 68 -23.11 -11.48 -2.81
N GLN A 69 -22.82 -10.62 -3.77
CA GLN A 69 -23.40 -9.28 -3.85
C GLN A 69 -24.79 -9.30 -4.49
N ASP A 70 -25.74 -8.64 -3.88
CA ASP A 70 -27.00 -8.25 -4.52
C ASP A 70 -26.82 -6.83 -5.07
N VAL A 71 -26.57 -6.76 -6.38
CA VAL A 71 -26.37 -5.50 -7.11
C VAL A 71 -27.67 -4.90 -7.66
N SER A 72 -28.82 -5.53 -7.39
CA SER A 72 -30.14 -4.97 -7.74
C SER A 72 -30.53 -3.77 -6.89
N VAL A 73 -29.81 -3.55 -5.80
CA VAL A 73 -29.96 -2.41 -4.89
C VAL A 73 -28.69 -1.56 -4.87
N ASN A 74 -28.85 -0.26 -4.64
CA ASN A 74 -27.73 0.67 -4.55
C ASN A 74 -27.80 1.45 -3.22
N PRO A 75 -26.79 1.39 -2.35
CA PRO A 75 -25.60 0.53 -2.48
C PRO A 75 -25.94 -0.96 -2.41
N TRP A 76 -25.12 -1.80 -3.06
CA TRP A 76 -25.30 -3.24 -3.05
C TRP A 76 -25.30 -3.81 -1.60
N THR A 77 -25.91 -4.96 -1.40
CA THR A 77 -25.94 -5.65 -0.11
C THR A 77 -25.50 -7.11 -0.25
N CYS A 78 -25.21 -7.77 0.87
CA CYS A 78 -24.92 -9.20 0.86
C CYS A 78 -26.20 -10.01 0.66
N THR A 79 -26.22 -10.91 -0.30
CA THR A 79 -27.28 -11.91 -0.51
C THR A 79 -27.36 -12.85 0.70
N LYS A 80 -28.58 -13.25 1.03
CA LYS A 80 -28.87 -14.21 2.12
C LYS A 80 -29.57 -15.44 1.58
N ASP A 81 -29.32 -16.58 2.23
CA ASP A 81 -30.06 -17.81 1.98
C ASP A 81 -31.48 -17.77 2.56
N ALA A 82 -32.23 -18.87 2.39
CA ALA A 82 -33.62 -19.03 2.90
C ALA A 82 -33.70 -18.99 4.44
N GLN A 83 -32.59 -19.18 5.14
CA GLN A 83 -32.47 -19.11 6.60
C GLN A 83 -31.97 -17.74 7.10
N GLY A 84 -31.78 -16.78 6.17
CA GLY A 84 -31.32 -15.43 6.47
C GLY A 84 -29.79 -15.32 6.71
N GLN A 85 -29.03 -16.37 6.42
CA GLN A 85 -27.58 -16.36 6.56
C GLN A 85 -26.93 -15.75 5.31
N THR A 86 -25.88 -14.94 5.54
CA THR A 86 -25.12 -14.35 4.43
C THR A 86 -24.41 -15.42 3.60
N LEU A 87 -24.54 -15.35 2.28
CA LEU A 87 -23.85 -16.22 1.34
C LEU A 87 -22.40 -15.73 1.17
N TRP A 88 -21.48 -16.41 1.82
CA TRP A 88 -20.06 -16.09 1.78
C TRP A 88 -19.31 -16.87 0.71
N MET A 89 -18.32 -16.22 0.07
CA MET A 89 -17.32 -16.94 -0.71
C MET A 89 -16.66 -18.01 0.16
N SER A 90 -16.52 -19.23 -0.38
CA SER A 90 -16.00 -20.36 0.37
C SER A 90 -14.48 -20.24 0.61
N ARG A 91 -13.97 -20.87 1.69
CA ARG A 91 -12.52 -20.96 1.94
C ARG A 91 -11.77 -21.63 0.79
N ALA A 92 -12.37 -22.63 0.16
CA ALA A 92 -11.75 -23.35 -0.95
C ALA A 92 -11.58 -22.45 -2.17
N ASP A 93 -12.60 -21.63 -2.51
CA ASP A 93 -12.55 -20.72 -3.65
C ASP A 93 -11.57 -19.57 -3.40
N ILE A 94 -11.57 -18.98 -2.19
CA ILE A 94 -10.59 -17.95 -1.80
C ILE A 94 -9.17 -18.53 -1.90
N SER A 95 -8.94 -19.72 -1.34
CA SER A 95 -7.62 -20.38 -1.41
C SER A 95 -7.19 -20.68 -2.85
N ALA A 96 -8.12 -21.09 -3.71
CA ALA A 96 -7.86 -21.31 -5.13
C ALA A 96 -7.41 -20.02 -5.83
N GLN A 97 -8.12 -18.92 -5.61
CA GLN A 97 -7.78 -17.61 -6.18
C GLN A 97 -6.34 -17.17 -5.82
N ILE A 98 -5.90 -17.39 -4.60
CA ILE A 98 -4.55 -17.05 -4.14
C ILE A 98 -3.51 -18.01 -4.72
N ARG A 99 -3.76 -19.31 -4.60
CA ARG A 99 -2.86 -20.39 -5.03
C ARG A 99 -2.61 -20.37 -6.53
N ASP A 100 -3.67 -20.27 -7.32
CA ASP A 100 -3.58 -20.40 -8.77
C ASP A 100 -2.84 -19.20 -9.38
N ASN A 101 -3.02 -18.02 -8.84
CA ASN A 101 -2.23 -16.85 -9.21
C ASN A 101 -0.74 -17.00 -8.85
N ASN A 102 -0.43 -17.52 -7.66
CA ASN A 102 0.94 -17.83 -7.27
C ASN A 102 1.60 -18.92 -8.15
N ASN A 103 0.83 -19.94 -8.56
CA ASN A 103 1.31 -21.00 -9.43
C ASN A 103 1.61 -20.48 -10.84
N TRP A 104 0.75 -19.62 -11.36
CA TRP A 104 1.00 -18.97 -12.65
C TRP A 104 2.28 -18.11 -12.57
N ALA A 105 2.44 -17.28 -11.53
CA ALA A 105 3.63 -16.46 -11.32
C ALA A 105 4.91 -17.33 -11.31
N ALA A 106 4.89 -18.43 -10.59
CA ALA A 106 6.01 -19.36 -10.55
C ALA A 106 6.30 -19.97 -11.94
N SER A 107 5.27 -20.35 -12.71
CA SER A 107 5.40 -20.87 -14.07
C SER A 107 6.03 -19.87 -15.06
N LYS A 108 5.84 -18.56 -14.84
CA LYS A 108 6.42 -17.47 -15.63
C LYS A 108 7.77 -16.97 -15.07
N GLY A 109 8.22 -17.54 -13.96
CA GLY A 109 9.45 -17.13 -13.28
C GLY A 109 9.38 -15.69 -12.74
N LEU A 110 8.21 -15.28 -12.24
CA LEU A 110 8.07 -14.04 -11.49
C LEU A 110 8.58 -14.24 -10.05
N THR A 111 9.32 -13.26 -9.57
CA THR A 111 9.72 -13.22 -8.15
C THR A 111 8.63 -12.52 -7.34
N THR A 112 7.89 -13.29 -6.55
CA THR A 112 6.83 -12.81 -5.65
C THR A 112 7.12 -13.23 -4.22
N ASP A 113 6.68 -12.45 -3.23
CA ASP A 113 6.62 -12.90 -1.84
C ASP A 113 5.20 -13.44 -1.57
N ARG A 114 5.09 -14.76 -1.37
CA ARG A 114 3.81 -15.44 -1.13
C ARG A 114 3.14 -15.01 0.17
N SER A 115 3.88 -14.35 1.05
CA SER A 115 3.31 -13.81 2.29
C SER A 115 2.55 -12.49 2.10
N GLU A 116 2.60 -11.90 0.90
CA GLU A 116 1.92 -10.66 0.54
C GLU A 116 0.70 -10.94 -0.36
N LEU A 117 -0.41 -10.28 -0.08
CA LEU A 117 -1.64 -10.36 -0.87
C LEU A 117 -2.38 -9.03 -0.83
N VAL A 118 -2.89 -8.61 -1.98
CA VAL A 118 -3.95 -7.60 -2.08
C VAL A 118 -5.11 -8.25 -2.81
N THR A 119 -6.28 -8.28 -2.22
CA THR A 119 -7.49 -8.77 -2.91
C THR A 119 -8.10 -7.67 -3.76
N GLY A 120 -8.78 -8.04 -4.85
CA GLY A 120 -9.55 -7.09 -5.66
C GLY A 120 -10.55 -6.33 -4.77
N GLU A 121 -10.62 -5.00 -4.92
CA GLU A 121 -11.49 -4.13 -4.11
C GLU A 121 -11.31 -4.24 -2.59
N HIS A 122 -10.17 -4.78 -2.12
CA HIS A 122 -9.96 -5.20 -0.73
C HIS A 122 -10.99 -6.20 -0.22
N SER A 123 -11.61 -6.96 -1.14
CA SER A 123 -12.70 -7.89 -0.89
C SER A 123 -12.30 -9.01 0.07
N GLY A 124 -13.28 -9.51 0.79
CA GLY A 124 -13.07 -10.42 1.91
C GLY A 124 -12.89 -9.69 3.24
N LEU A 125 -12.32 -8.49 3.25
CA LEU A 125 -12.34 -7.59 4.41
C LEU A 125 -13.68 -6.88 4.53
N LYS A 126 -14.05 -6.42 5.74
CA LYS A 126 -15.27 -5.65 5.95
C LYS A 126 -15.31 -4.39 5.08
N THR A 127 -16.50 -4.08 4.57
CA THR A 127 -16.77 -2.92 3.72
C THR A 127 -18.08 -2.30 4.16
N LEU A 128 -18.01 -1.27 4.99
CA LEU A 128 -19.20 -0.59 5.52
C LEU A 128 -19.86 0.30 4.45
N PRO A 129 -21.20 0.40 4.44
CA PRO A 129 -22.15 -0.37 5.26
C PRO A 129 -22.51 -1.74 4.67
N GLN A 130 -22.09 -2.08 3.46
CA GLN A 130 -22.57 -3.22 2.66
C GLN A 130 -22.20 -4.59 3.26
N GLN A 131 -20.95 -4.72 3.74
CA GLN A 131 -20.44 -5.94 4.37
C GLN A 131 -19.81 -5.58 5.73
N PRO A 132 -20.55 -5.66 6.84
CA PRO A 132 -20.13 -5.13 8.14
C PRO A 132 -19.04 -5.95 8.84
N GLN A 133 -18.69 -7.12 8.32
CA GLN A 133 -17.67 -8.01 8.88
C GLN A 133 -16.82 -8.64 7.76
N ASP A 134 -15.64 -9.10 8.14
CA ASP A 134 -14.80 -9.90 7.22
C ASP A 134 -15.54 -11.18 6.83
N ASN A 135 -15.28 -11.69 5.63
CA ASN A 135 -15.70 -13.04 5.27
C ASN A 135 -15.09 -14.03 6.30
N PRO A 136 -15.93 -14.82 7.02
CA PRO A 136 -15.45 -15.74 8.06
C PRO A 136 -14.48 -16.80 7.54
N ASN A 137 -14.47 -17.04 6.23
CA ASN A 137 -13.59 -17.99 5.57
C ASN A 137 -12.22 -17.38 5.20
N LEU A 138 -12.08 -16.05 5.21
CA LEU A 138 -10.88 -15.35 4.74
C LEU A 138 -9.64 -15.72 5.56
N ALA A 139 -9.73 -15.65 6.89
CA ALA A 139 -8.59 -15.92 7.77
C ALA A 139 -8.00 -17.33 7.56
N GLY A 140 -8.88 -18.33 7.36
CA GLY A 140 -8.47 -19.71 7.06
C GLY A 140 -7.79 -19.81 5.69
N ALA A 141 -8.33 -19.17 4.67
CA ALA A 141 -7.76 -19.18 3.32
C ALA A 141 -6.40 -18.47 3.25
N LEU A 142 -6.22 -17.36 3.97
CA LEU A 142 -4.93 -16.68 4.11
C LEU A 142 -3.88 -17.60 4.75
N ALA A 143 -4.25 -18.30 5.82
CA ALA A 143 -3.36 -19.24 6.50
C ALA A 143 -2.95 -20.43 5.61
N ASP A 144 -3.88 -21.00 4.85
CA ASP A 144 -3.62 -22.10 3.89
C ASP A 144 -2.58 -21.72 2.84
N ASN A 145 -2.51 -20.46 2.47
CA ASN A 145 -1.61 -19.94 1.45
C ASN A 145 -0.36 -19.25 2.02
N GLY A 146 -0.19 -19.22 3.34
CA GLY A 146 0.96 -18.61 4.01
C GLY A 146 0.98 -17.10 3.95
N VAL A 147 -0.16 -16.45 3.67
CA VAL A 147 -0.29 -14.99 3.65
C VAL A 147 -0.16 -14.43 5.06
N LYS A 148 0.67 -13.42 5.22
CA LYS A 148 0.92 -12.71 6.48
C LYS A 148 0.60 -11.23 6.41
N TRP A 149 0.58 -10.66 5.23
CA TRP A 149 0.38 -9.25 4.96
C TRP A 149 -0.71 -9.07 3.91
N ALA A 150 -1.86 -8.57 4.32
CA ALA A 150 -3.00 -8.34 3.45
C ALA A 150 -3.21 -6.83 3.26
N GLY A 151 -3.13 -6.34 2.02
CA GLY A 151 -3.40 -4.95 1.72
C GLY A 151 -4.83 -4.56 2.06
N SER A 152 -5.02 -3.42 2.74
CA SER A 152 -6.31 -2.84 3.08
C SER A 152 -6.39 -1.37 2.69
N ASP A 153 -7.56 -0.77 2.81
CA ASP A 153 -7.80 0.62 2.49
C ASP A 153 -7.70 1.50 3.75
N ASN A 154 -6.74 2.43 3.77
CA ASN A 154 -6.54 3.34 4.89
C ASN A 154 -7.74 4.30 5.10
N SER A 155 -8.50 4.62 4.07
CA SER A 155 -9.69 5.48 4.20
C SER A 155 -10.83 4.81 4.98
N ARG A 156 -10.84 3.48 5.05
CA ARG A 156 -11.83 2.66 5.76
C ARG A 156 -11.29 2.14 7.09
N GLU A 157 -10.05 1.67 7.11
CA GLU A 157 -9.38 1.10 8.29
C GLU A 157 -7.94 1.64 8.37
N PRO A 158 -7.71 2.75 9.09
CA PRO A 158 -6.41 3.40 9.12
C PRO A 158 -5.36 2.61 9.92
N ASP A 159 -5.80 1.74 10.83
CA ASP A 159 -4.92 0.97 11.69
C ASP A 159 -4.69 -0.45 11.17
N GLN A 160 -3.47 -0.96 11.38
CA GLN A 160 -3.16 -2.35 11.14
C GLN A 160 -3.93 -3.24 12.12
N ARG A 161 -4.61 -4.27 11.60
CA ARG A 161 -5.33 -5.25 12.42
C ARG A 161 -5.09 -6.68 11.99
N ALA A 162 -5.44 -7.62 12.86
CA ALA A 162 -5.34 -9.03 12.58
C ALA A 162 -6.55 -9.54 11.74
N VAL A 163 -6.24 -10.46 10.82
CA VAL A 163 -7.19 -11.30 10.08
C VAL A 163 -6.70 -12.75 10.24
N GLY A 164 -7.09 -13.40 11.31
CA GLY A 164 -6.46 -14.64 11.75
C GLY A 164 -4.99 -14.44 12.13
N ALA A 165 -4.09 -15.17 11.49
CA ALA A 165 -2.64 -15.02 11.67
C ALA A 165 -1.99 -13.97 10.76
N ALA A 166 -2.72 -13.41 9.80
CA ALA A 166 -2.27 -12.32 8.95
C ALA A 166 -2.57 -10.95 9.60
N LEU A 167 -1.81 -9.93 9.18
CA LEU A 167 -2.05 -8.53 9.52
C LEU A 167 -2.41 -7.75 8.27
N THR A 168 -3.30 -6.77 8.40
CA THR A 168 -3.60 -5.82 7.33
C THR A 168 -2.44 -4.84 7.15
N VAL A 169 -2.28 -4.33 5.94
CA VAL A 169 -1.38 -3.21 5.61
C VAL A 169 -2.23 -2.11 4.98
N PRO A 170 -2.66 -1.11 5.76
CA PRO A 170 -3.44 0.00 5.25
C PRO A 170 -2.66 0.77 4.18
N ARG A 171 -3.33 1.09 3.07
CA ARG A 171 -2.76 1.81 1.92
C ARG A 171 -3.60 3.03 1.61
N TYR A 172 -2.97 4.13 1.25
CA TYR A 172 -3.66 5.36 0.90
C TYR A 172 -4.20 5.31 -0.53
N PRO A 173 -5.54 5.42 -0.75
CA PRO A 173 -6.05 5.67 -2.08
C PRO A 173 -5.57 7.06 -2.55
N MET A 174 -5.18 7.16 -3.81
CA MET A 174 -4.97 8.45 -4.46
C MET A 174 -6.23 8.84 -5.21
N ASN A 175 -6.58 10.14 -5.22
CA ASN A 175 -7.69 10.64 -6.05
C ASN A 175 -7.28 10.72 -7.53
N VAL A 176 -6.76 9.61 -8.02
CA VAL A 176 -6.52 9.28 -9.42
C VAL A 176 -7.37 8.06 -9.70
N TYR A 177 -8.57 8.27 -10.27
CA TYR A 177 -9.66 7.31 -10.24
C TYR A 177 -9.45 6.13 -11.17
N TYR A 178 -10.00 4.97 -10.79
CA TYR A 178 -9.84 3.70 -11.51
C TYR A 178 -10.59 3.65 -12.84
N ASN A 179 -11.65 4.44 -12.98
CA ASN A 179 -12.55 4.50 -14.15
C ASN A 179 -12.11 5.54 -15.19
N THR A 180 -10.96 6.21 -14.96
CA THR A 180 -10.48 7.28 -15.81
C THR A 180 -9.10 6.98 -16.36
N GLY A 181 -8.86 7.27 -17.64
CA GLY A 181 -7.56 7.13 -18.31
C GLY A 181 -7.00 8.44 -18.83
N THR A 182 -7.87 9.42 -19.07
CA THR A 182 -7.51 10.74 -19.61
C THR A 182 -7.58 11.84 -18.57
N ASN A 183 -6.88 12.95 -18.83
CA ASN A 183 -6.90 14.14 -17.97
C ASN A 183 -8.31 14.76 -17.89
N ALA A 184 -9.05 14.71 -18.99
CA ALA A 184 -10.42 15.25 -19.06
C ALA A 184 -11.39 14.41 -18.21
N GLU A 185 -11.37 13.08 -18.35
CA GLU A 185 -12.17 12.19 -17.51
C GLU A 185 -11.82 12.34 -16.03
N MET A 186 -10.54 12.52 -15.71
CA MET A 186 -10.09 12.74 -14.34
C MET A 186 -10.68 14.02 -13.73
N ALA A 187 -10.68 15.11 -14.49
CA ALA A 187 -11.28 16.38 -14.06
C ALA A 187 -12.81 16.27 -13.93
N ASP A 188 -13.47 15.53 -14.82
CA ASP A 188 -14.90 15.30 -14.79
C ASP A 188 -15.33 14.47 -13.57
N GLU A 189 -14.64 13.36 -13.28
CA GLU A 189 -14.88 12.54 -12.09
C GLU A 189 -14.61 13.31 -10.79
N TYR A 190 -13.56 14.13 -10.78
CA TYR A 190 -13.24 14.97 -9.64
C TYR A 190 -14.34 16.03 -9.40
N ASN A 191 -14.86 16.64 -10.47
CA ASN A 191 -15.99 17.55 -10.40
C ASN A 191 -17.24 16.83 -9.88
N TRP A 192 -17.53 15.62 -10.37
CA TRP A 192 -18.65 14.83 -9.89
C TRP A 192 -18.61 14.60 -8.37
N ILE A 193 -17.45 14.30 -7.83
CA ILE A 193 -17.27 14.02 -6.41
C ILE A 193 -17.22 15.30 -5.56
N TYR A 194 -16.50 16.33 -6.02
CA TYR A 194 -16.13 17.48 -5.20
C TYR A 194 -16.83 18.80 -5.57
N THR A 195 -17.84 18.80 -6.43
CA THR A 195 -18.71 19.96 -6.60
C THR A 195 -20.05 19.77 -5.92
N SER A 196 -20.69 20.92 -5.59
CA SER A 196 -22.03 20.93 -5.00
C SER A 196 -23.07 20.41 -6.00
N ARG A 197 -24.23 20.00 -5.50
CA ARG A 197 -25.37 19.64 -6.38
C ARG A 197 -25.83 20.79 -7.23
N THR A 198 -25.74 22.02 -6.70
CA THR A 198 -26.11 23.24 -7.44
C THR A 198 -25.17 23.54 -8.59
N ASP A 199 -23.93 23.08 -8.51
CA ASP A 199 -22.90 23.25 -9.54
C ASP A 199 -22.71 21.98 -10.42
N GLY A 200 -23.65 21.03 -10.35
CA GLY A 200 -23.70 19.84 -11.18
C GLY A 200 -22.98 18.62 -10.62
N GLY A 201 -22.45 18.66 -9.40
CA GLY A 201 -21.82 17.52 -8.75
C GLY A 201 -22.81 16.57 -8.07
N SER A 202 -22.30 15.45 -7.57
CA SER A 202 -23.08 14.42 -6.84
C SER A 202 -23.59 14.90 -5.48
N GLY A 203 -22.96 15.92 -4.91
CA GLY A 203 -23.19 16.36 -3.54
C GLY A 203 -22.48 15.55 -2.46
N LEU A 204 -21.61 14.61 -2.84
CA LEU A 204 -20.82 13.84 -1.87
C LEU A 204 -20.02 14.74 -0.92
N CYS A 205 -19.48 15.86 -1.41
CA CYS A 205 -18.76 16.81 -0.57
C CYS A 205 -19.68 17.54 0.39
N GLU A 206 -20.96 17.77 0.05
CA GLU A 206 -21.97 18.38 0.92
C GLU A 206 -22.44 17.39 1.99
N ASP A 207 -22.61 16.12 1.61
CA ASP A 207 -23.05 15.05 2.52
C ASP A 207 -21.97 14.65 3.54
N ASN A 208 -20.68 14.91 3.24
CA ASN A 208 -19.55 14.51 4.05
C ASN A 208 -18.64 15.70 4.45
N PRO A 209 -19.17 16.79 5.05
CA PRO A 209 -18.40 18.01 5.31
C PRO A 209 -17.27 17.82 6.33
N ALA A 210 -17.29 16.74 7.10
CA ALA A 210 -16.21 16.40 8.05
C ALA A 210 -14.94 15.87 7.37
N THR A 211 -15.05 15.33 6.17
CA THR A 211 -13.94 14.67 5.45
C THR A 211 -13.69 15.27 4.06
N SER A 212 -14.63 16.04 3.54
CA SER A 212 -14.56 16.61 2.20
C SER A 212 -14.93 18.10 2.22
N THR A 213 -14.34 18.85 1.31
CA THR A 213 -14.70 20.26 1.07
C THR A 213 -15.07 20.40 -0.41
N CYS A 214 -16.25 20.98 -0.67
CA CYS A 214 -16.64 21.25 -2.04
C CYS A 214 -15.72 22.28 -2.69
N LEU A 215 -15.43 22.07 -3.97
CA LEU A 215 -14.81 23.09 -4.82
C LEU A 215 -15.73 24.32 -4.91
N PRO A 216 -15.16 25.53 -5.00
CA PRO A 216 -15.94 26.74 -5.19
C PRO A 216 -16.61 26.85 -6.56
N ALA A 217 -16.11 26.11 -7.55
CA ALA A 217 -16.63 25.96 -8.91
C ALA A 217 -16.05 24.68 -9.54
N PRO A 218 -16.72 24.07 -10.54
CA PRO A 218 -16.15 22.96 -11.30
C PRO A 218 -14.81 23.30 -11.94
N LEU A 219 -13.89 22.33 -11.96
CA LEU A 219 -12.63 22.44 -12.69
C LEU A 219 -12.89 22.42 -14.19
N ASP A 220 -12.09 23.15 -14.95
CA ASP A 220 -12.05 23.03 -16.41
C ASP A 220 -11.55 21.63 -16.81
N THR A 221 -12.27 20.92 -17.67
CA THR A 221 -11.93 19.55 -18.05
C THR A 221 -10.67 19.44 -18.91
N ALA A 222 -10.23 20.51 -19.56
CA ALA A 222 -9.01 20.50 -20.37
C ALA A 222 -7.74 20.76 -19.51
N THR A 223 -7.83 21.59 -18.48
CA THR A 223 -6.65 22.03 -17.70
C THR A 223 -6.70 21.61 -16.24
N GLY A 224 -7.89 21.40 -15.67
CA GLY A 224 -8.09 21.19 -14.23
C GLY A 224 -7.32 20.01 -13.65
N TYR A 225 -7.06 18.97 -14.44
CA TYR A 225 -6.23 17.88 -13.98
C TYR A 225 -4.82 18.34 -13.66
N LEU A 226 -4.13 18.98 -14.59
CA LEU A 226 -2.73 19.40 -14.42
C LEU A 226 -2.61 20.61 -13.48
N ASP A 227 -3.56 21.55 -13.53
CA ASP A 227 -3.49 22.81 -12.81
C ASP A 227 -3.93 22.69 -11.35
N TYR A 228 -4.83 21.77 -11.04
CA TYR A 228 -5.41 21.61 -9.70
C TYR A 228 -5.20 20.22 -9.08
N ILE A 229 -5.62 19.13 -9.78
CA ILE A 229 -5.63 17.79 -9.17
C ILE A 229 -4.20 17.31 -8.92
N VAL A 230 -3.30 17.43 -9.90
CA VAL A 230 -1.90 17.02 -9.75
C VAL A 230 -1.21 17.70 -8.57
N PRO A 231 -1.25 19.04 -8.42
CA PRO A 231 -0.67 19.70 -7.25
C PRO A 231 -1.32 19.29 -5.92
N ALA A 232 -2.64 19.10 -5.88
CA ALA A 232 -3.36 18.70 -4.67
C ALA A 232 -2.97 17.29 -4.21
N GLU A 233 -2.99 16.32 -5.13
CA GLU A 233 -2.62 14.94 -4.83
C GLU A 233 -1.14 14.78 -4.51
N ALA A 234 -0.27 15.46 -5.27
CA ALA A 234 1.16 15.46 -4.99
C ALA A 234 1.47 16.06 -3.60
N LYS A 235 0.79 17.14 -3.22
CA LYS A 235 0.93 17.74 -1.89
C LYS A 235 0.49 16.77 -0.78
N THR A 236 -0.62 16.07 -0.98
CA THR A 236 -1.14 15.08 -0.03
C THR A 236 -0.17 13.91 0.12
N ALA A 237 0.28 13.31 -0.98
CA ALA A 237 1.23 12.22 -0.96
C ALA A 237 2.58 12.63 -0.35
N LEU A 238 3.08 13.82 -0.71
CA LEU A 238 4.32 14.35 -0.14
C LEU A 238 4.23 14.57 1.38
N ARG A 239 3.07 14.99 1.90
CA ARG A 239 2.87 15.12 3.36
C ARG A 239 3.04 13.78 4.08
N HIS A 240 2.54 12.68 3.53
CA HIS A 240 2.73 11.34 4.10
C HIS A 240 4.21 10.96 4.10
N VAL A 241 4.92 11.22 2.99
CA VAL A 241 6.38 10.98 2.90
C VAL A 241 7.15 11.80 3.94
N LEU A 242 6.86 13.10 4.07
CA LEU A 242 7.53 14.01 5.02
C LEU A 242 7.19 13.67 6.47
N ALA A 243 6.01 13.13 6.74
CA ALA A 243 5.61 12.63 8.05
C ALA A 243 6.26 11.28 8.40
N ASN A 244 7.08 10.71 7.50
CA ASN A 244 7.65 9.38 7.65
C ASN A 244 6.57 8.30 7.89
N ASP A 245 5.39 8.45 7.22
CA ASP A 245 4.36 7.43 7.24
C ASP A 245 4.77 6.29 6.30
N PRO A 246 4.88 5.04 6.79
CA PRO A 246 5.31 3.92 5.97
C PRO A 246 4.22 3.35 5.07
N LYS A 247 2.97 3.78 5.22
CA LYS A 247 1.84 3.26 4.45
C LYS A 247 1.97 3.61 2.97
N PRO A 248 1.87 2.64 2.05
CA PRO A 248 2.00 2.89 0.63
C PRO A 248 0.74 3.56 0.06
N HIS A 249 0.90 4.27 -1.03
CA HIS A 249 -0.21 4.75 -1.85
C HIS A 249 -0.57 3.69 -2.89
N TYR A 250 -1.81 3.70 -3.38
CA TYR A 250 -2.23 2.84 -4.48
C TYR A 250 -3.07 3.58 -5.52
N VAL A 251 -2.97 3.08 -6.73
CA VAL A 251 -3.69 3.52 -7.93
C VAL A 251 -4.06 2.30 -8.77
N HIS A 252 -4.66 2.52 -9.93
CA HIS A 252 -5.14 1.47 -10.81
C HIS A 252 -4.41 1.44 -12.14
N GLN A 253 -4.58 0.36 -12.89
CA GLN A 253 -3.94 0.16 -14.18
C GLN A 253 -4.33 1.22 -15.22
N SER A 254 -5.56 1.74 -15.19
CA SER A 254 -6.04 2.84 -16.04
C SER A 254 -5.13 4.08 -15.95
N ASN A 255 -4.63 4.38 -14.76
CA ASN A 255 -3.80 5.57 -14.52
C ASN A 255 -2.37 5.45 -15.10
N LEU A 256 -2.00 4.29 -15.61
CA LEU A 256 -0.76 4.03 -16.34
C LEU A 256 -0.95 4.01 -17.86
N ALA A 257 -2.20 4.14 -18.34
CA ALA A 257 -2.60 4.09 -19.74
C ALA A 257 -3.02 5.47 -20.26
N GLU A 258 -3.33 5.56 -21.53
CA GLU A 258 -3.85 6.76 -22.21
C GLU A 258 -3.01 8.01 -21.93
N ASP A 259 -3.51 8.98 -21.16
CA ASP A 259 -2.76 10.18 -20.76
C ASP A 259 -1.77 9.92 -19.63
N ARG A 260 -1.75 8.68 -19.06
CA ARG A 260 -0.79 8.27 -18.02
C ARG A 260 -0.84 9.18 -16.80
N THR A 261 -2.02 9.38 -16.29
CA THR A 261 -2.35 10.36 -15.24
C THR A 261 -1.56 10.20 -13.94
N LEU A 262 -1.02 9.02 -13.61
CA LEU A 262 -0.21 8.83 -12.40
C LEU A 262 1.13 9.59 -12.43
N TYR A 263 1.80 9.65 -13.59
CA TYR A 263 3.19 10.13 -13.63
C TYR A 263 3.37 11.62 -13.30
N PRO A 264 2.49 12.56 -13.71
CA PRO A 264 2.59 13.94 -13.29
C PRO A 264 2.59 14.09 -11.76
N VAL A 265 1.71 13.35 -11.06
CA VAL A 265 1.64 13.36 -9.60
C VAL A 265 2.93 12.82 -8.97
N LEU A 266 3.38 11.63 -9.40
CA LEU A 266 4.61 11.03 -8.87
C LEU A 266 5.85 11.87 -9.18
N ASN A 267 5.94 12.45 -10.38
CA ASN A 267 7.04 13.34 -10.74
C ASN A 267 7.11 14.53 -9.77
N GLN A 268 5.97 15.17 -9.49
CA GLN A 268 5.94 16.30 -8.57
C GLN A 268 6.32 15.89 -7.15
N VAL A 269 5.88 14.73 -6.65
CA VAL A 269 6.27 14.21 -5.33
C VAL A 269 7.77 13.97 -5.26
N LEU A 270 8.31 13.20 -6.24
CA LEU A 270 9.72 12.79 -6.23
C LEU A 270 10.65 13.98 -6.43
N ASP A 271 10.33 14.88 -7.37
CA ASP A 271 11.17 16.03 -7.69
C ASP A 271 11.13 17.07 -6.56
N THR A 272 9.96 17.29 -5.91
CA THR A 272 9.86 18.17 -4.74
C THR A 272 10.65 17.59 -3.56
N TYR A 273 10.51 16.30 -3.26
CA TYR A 273 11.28 15.68 -2.19
C TYR A 273 12.80 15.83 -2.42
N ARG A 274 13.27 15.55 -3.64
CA ARG A 274 14.68 15.68 -4.01
C ARG A 274 15.22 17.11 -3.98
N SER A 275 14.34 18.09 -4.16
CA SER A 275 14.73 19.51 -3.97
C SER A 275 14.88 19.91 -2.51
N LEU A 276 14.20 19.21 -1.59
CA LEU A 276 14.24 19.50 -0.15
C LEU A 276 15.36 18.76 0.59
N TYR A 277 15.79 17.60 0.09
CA TYR A 277 16.71 16.72 0.80
C TYR A 277 17.95 16.38 -0.04
N ALA A 278 19.07 16.19 0.67
CA ALA A 278 20.31 15.74 0.06
C ALA A 278 20.19 14.31 -0.49
N PRO A 279 20.99 13.92 -1.50
CA PRO A 279 20.99 12.56 -2.05
C PRO A 279 21.27 11.46 -1.00
N SER A 280 21.88 11.80 0.14
CA SER A 280 22.11 10.88 1.26
C SER A 280 20.84 10.57 2.06
N ALA A 281 19.73 11.25 1.79
CA ALA A 281 18.43 11.04 2.40
C ALA A 281 17.38 10.63 1.32
N PRO A 282 17.55 9.49 0.62
CA PRO A 282 16.64 9.07 -0.43
C PRO A 282 15.26 8.72 0.14
N ILE A 283 14.22 8.79 -0.70
CA ILE A 283 12.92 8.20 -0.35
C ILE A 283 13.10 6.70 -0.16
N VAL A 284 12.59 6.18 0.96
CA VAL A 284 12.60 4.74 1.25
C VAL A 284 11.36 4.10 0.63
N ASN A 285 11.55 3.47 -0.52
CA ASN A 285 10.50 2.75 -1.24
C ASN A 285 10.53 1.26 -0.87
N GLN A 286 9.90 0.92 0.25
CA GLN A 286 9.91 -0.45 0.79
C GLN A 286 8.75 -1.30 0.23
N SER A 287 8.88 -2.64 0.33
CA SER A 287 7.80 -3.59 -0.02
C SER A 287 6.66 -3.52 0.98
N MET A 288 5.49 -4.07 0.60
CA MET A 288 4.33 -4.15 1.50
C MET A 288 4.64 -4.95 2.78
N LYS A 289 5.40 -6.04 2.67
CA LYS A 289 5.88 -6.81 3.82
C LYS A 289 6.75 -5.97 4.76
N ALA A 290 7.70 -5.22 4.22
CA ALA A 290 8.54 -4.36 5.03
C ALA A 290 7.72 -3.26 5.72
N THR A 291 6.74 -2.69 5.02
CA THR A 291 5.75 -1.76 5.61
C THR A 291 4.94 -2.42 6.72
N GLY A 292 4.42 -3.63 6.49
CA GLY A 292 3.65 -4.36 7.50
C GLY A 292 4.45 -4.61 8.78
N VAL A 293 5.72 -4.99 8.65
CA VAL A 293 6.66 -5.15 9.79
C VAL A 293 6.93 -3.82 10.48
N GLU A 294 7.11 -2.74 9.71
CA GLU A 294 7.33 -1.40 10.26
C GLU A 294 6.13 -0.92 11.08
N LEU A 295 4.91 -1.08 10.55
CA LEU A 295 3.67 -0.74 11.27
C LEU A 295 3.53 -1.54 12.58
N GLN A 296 3.82 -2.85 12.53
CA GLN A 296 3.78 -3.71 13.71
C GLN A 296 4.77 -3.26 14.79
N ARG A 297 6.00 -2.92 14.38
CA ARG A 297 7.04 -2.42 15.30
C ARG A 297 6.64 -1.09 15.92
N ARG A 298 6.14 -0.15 15.13
CA ARG A 298 5.67 1.16 15.60
C ARG A 298 4.51 1.02 16.59
N ALA A 299 3.52 0.19 16.28
CA ALA A 299 2.41 -0.06 17.18
C ALA A 299 2.86 -0.65 18.53
N ALA A 300 3.75 -1.64 18.51
CA ALA A 300 4.30 -2.25 19.72
C ALA A 300 5.13 -1.26 20.55
N TRP A 301 5.96 -0.46 19.90
CA TRP A 301 6.75 0.58 20.53
C TRP A 301 5.89 1.66 21.16
N ASN A 302 4.93 2.23 20.41
CA ASN A 302 4.04 3.28 20.90
C ASN A 302 3.23 2.79 22.12
N LYS A 303 2.70 1.57 22.05
CA LYS A 303 1.98 0.95 23.17
C LYS A 303 2.85 0.86 24.42
N ALA A 304 4.14 0.50 24.29
CA ALA A 304 5.05 0.41 25.43
C ALA A 304 5.41 1.80 25.98
N VAL A 305 5.54 2.81 25.11
CA VAL A 305 5.78 4.21 25.51
C VAL A 305 4.57 4.75 26.26
N ASP A 306 3.37 4.60 25.72
CA ASP A 306 2.11 5.08 26.34
C ASP A 306 1.86 4.43 27.70
N ALA A 307 2.29 3.17 27.86
CA ALA A 307 2.22 2.45 29.13
C ALA A 307 3.34 2.84 30.13
N GLY A 308 4.24 3.76 29.79
CA GLY A 308 5.36 4.16 30.65
C GLY A 308 6.42 3.08 30.86
N GLN A 309 6.47 2.08 29.98
CA GLN A 309 7.37 0.91 30.12
C GLN A 309 8.73 1.12 29.47
N VAL A 310 8.95 2.26 28.84
CA VAL A 310 10.20 2.62 28.18
C VAL A 310 10.93 3.68 28.98
N THR A 311 12.24 3.48 29.20
CA THR A 311 13.11 4.50 29.76
C THR A 311 14.38 4.63 28.94
N ALA A 312 14.87 5.85 28.78
CA ALA A 312 16.14 6.11 28.13
C ALA A 312 16.91 7.18 28.95
N TYR A 313 18.21 7.01 29.08
CA TYR A 313 19.08 7.99 29.73
C TYR A 313 20.47 7.98 29.09
N ARG A 314 21.18 9.09 29.26
CA ARG A 314 22.56 9.25 28.79
C ARG A 314 23.52 9.55 29.96
N ILE A 315 24.63 8.85 29.99
CA ILE A 315 25.74 9.12 30.92
C ILE A 315 27.03 9.24 30.10
N GLY A 316 27.59 10.44 30.03
CA GLY A 316 28.75 10.71 29.18
C GLY A 316 28.41 10.45 27.68
N LYS A 317 29.10 9.50 27.08
CA LYS A 317 28.90 9.06 25.71
C LYS A 317 27.94 7.84 25.59
N ASP A 318 27.52 7.27 26.70
CA ASP A 318 26.66 6.09 26.69
C ASP A 318 25.18 6.46 26.77
N VAL A 319 24.40 5.95 25.85
CA VAL A 319 22.93 6.01 25.83
C VAL A 319 22.38 4.63 26.12
N THR A 320 21.61 4.52 27.19
CA THR A 320 20.97 3.28 27.61
C THR A 320 19.47 3.38 27.39
N ILE A 321 18.87 2.38 26.69
CA ILE A 321 17.44 2.29 26.40
C ILE A 321 16.93 0.98 27.02
N LYS A 322 15.88 1.06 27.84
CA LYS A 322 15.17 -0.08 28.41
C LYS A 322 13.76 -0.13 27.87
N ALA A 323 13.35 -1.28 27.38
CA ALA A 323 12.02 -1.57 26.93
C ALA A 323 11.64 -3.01 27.33
N PRO A 324 10.34 -3.38 27.35
CA PRO A 324 9.92 -4.75 27.58
C PRO A 324 10.56 -5.73 26.60
N SER A 325 10.67 -7.00 27.02
CA SER A 325 11.20 -8.06 26.15
C SER A 325 10.40 -8.14 24.83
N GLY A 326 11.12 -8.25 23.72
CA GLY A 326 10.54 -8.30 22.37
C GLY A 326 10.14 -6.93 21.77
N ILE A 327 10.19 -5.84 22.54
CA ILE A 327 9.95 -4.48 22.02
C ILE A 327 11.28 -3.90 21.53
N LEU A 328 11.28 -3.51 20.24
CA LEU A 328 12.42 -2.83 19.63
C LEU A 328 12.25 -1.32 19.72
N ALA A 329 13.32 -0.61 20.01
CA ALA A 329 13.37 0.85 20.01
C ALA A 329 13.79 1.38 18.62
N PRO A 330 13.08 2.36 18.05
CA PRO A 330 13.54 3.08 16.87
C PRO A 330 14.62 4.10 17.28
N VAL A 331 15.83 3.92 16.80
CA VAL A 331 16.95 4.78 17.21
C VAL A 331 17.68 5.34 16.01
N THR A 332 17.92 6.66 16.04
CA THR A 332 18.84 7.36 15.14
C THR A 332 19.99 7.94 15.99
N ALA A 333 21.20 7.69 15.56
CA ALA A 333 22.42 8.09 16.27
C ALA A 333 23.49 8.64 15.31
N PRO A 334 24.47 9.42 15.79
CA PRO A 334 25.58 9.91 14.96
C PRO A 334 26.36 8.78 14.28
N ASN A 335 27.02 9.10 13.17
CA ASN A 335 27.96 8.18 12.53
C ASN A 335 29.06 7.77 13.51
N GLY A 336 29.50 6.52 13.42
CA GLY A 336 30.52 5.96 14.32
C GLY A 336 29.99 5.43 15.67
N THR A 337 28.70 5.63 15.97
CA THR A 337 28.06 5.02 17.14
C THR A 337 28.24 3.51 17.12
N LYS A 338 28.60 2.94 18.29
CA LYS A 338 28.72 1.50 18.50
C LYS A 338 27.59 1.00 19.40
N LYS A 339 27.09 -0.19 19.12
CA LYS A 339 26.19 -0.92 20.03
C LYS A 339 26.99 -1.85 20.90
N GLN A 340 26.77 -1.80 22.21
CA GLN A 340 27.36 -2.73 23.15
C GLN A 340 26.72 -4.10 22.98
N LEU A 341 27.54 -5.12 22.76
CA LEU A 341 27.16 -6.53 22.75
C LEU A 341 27.53 -7.20 24.07
N LEU A 342 27.12 -8.45 24.26
CA LEU A 342 27.56 -9.24 25.42
C LEU A 342 29.08 -9.36 25.45
N LEU A 343 29.72 -9.54 24.29
CA LEU A 343 31.17 -9.57 24.13
C LEU A 343 31.57 -8.51 23.09
N GLY A 344 32.10 -7.38 23.54
CA GLY A 344 32.60 -6.32 22.66
C GLY A 344 31.52 -5.37 22.13
N THR A 345 31.76 -4.77 20.96
CA THR A 345 30.89 -3.79 20.35
C THR A 345 30.73 -4.07 18.85
N ALA A 346 29.64 -3.64 18.25
CA ALA A 346 29.40 -3.66 16.80
C ALA A 346 29.02 -2.27 16.30
N ASP A 347 29.16 -2.05 14.99
CA ASP A 347 28.64 -0.85 14.35
C ASP A 347 27.12 -0.79 14.52
N PHE A 348 26.61 0.39 14.90
CA PHE A 348 25.20 0.60 15.08
C PHE A 348 24.50 0.94 13.76
N GLY A 349 23.39 0.26 13.46
CA GLY A 349 22.44 0.63 12.42
C GLY A 349 22.98 0.74 10.99
N THR A 350 22.17 1.26 10.09
CA THR A 350 22.51 1.55 8.69
C THR A 350 22.65 3.04 8.46
N ALA A 351 23.46 3.44 7.48
CA ALA A 351 23.67 4.84 7.14
C ALA A 351 22.43 5.43 6.45
N TYR A 352 21.95 6.58 6.92
CA TYR A 352 20.87 7.35 6.32
C TYR A 352 20.99 8.82 6.74
N ALA A 353 20.91 9.74 5.77
CA ALA A 353 20.91 11.19 6.02
C ALA A 353 22.07 11.70 6.93
N GLY A 354 23.26 11.15 6.76
CA GLY A 354 24.43 11.54 7.59
C GLY A 354 24.43 10.96 8.99
N THR A 355 23.48 10.10 9.33
CA THR A 355 23.34 9.41 10.62
C THR A 355 23.31 7.89 10.44
N ARG A 356 23.11 7.17 11.54
CA ARG A 356 22.88 5.72 11.57
C ARG A 356 21.52 5.45 12.21
N SER A 357 20.68 4.65 11.57
CA SER A 357 19.33 4.34 12.04
C SER A 357 19.03 2.86 12.00
N THR A 358 18.33 2.36 13.01
CA THR A 358 17.77 1.00 13.03
C THR A 358 16.74 0.82 14.16
N TRP A 359 15.91 -0.18 14.03
CA TRP A 359 15.19 -0.77 15.15
C TRP A 359 16.16 -1.66 15.95
N THR A 360 16.27 -1.45 17.26
CA THR A 360 17.20 -2.18 18.10
C THR A 360 16.57 -2.63 19.41
N GLY A 361 16.96 -3.79 19.89
CA GLY A 361 16.58 -4.35 21.18
C GLY A 361 17.80 -4.89 21.92
N PRO A 362 17.64 -5.26 23.20
CA PRO A 362 18.72 -5.89 23.98
C PRO A 362 19.10 -7.22 23.33
N GLU A 363 20.40 -7.55 23.42
CA GLU A 363 20.89 -8.88 23.07
C GLU A 363 20.40 -9.94 24.06
N LEU A 364 20.57 -11.22 23.69
CA LEU A 364 20.28 -12.32 24.59
C LEU A 364 21.04 -12.12 25.93
N LEU A 365 20.35 -12.27 27.06
CA LEU A 365 20.85 -12.05 28.40
C LEU A 365 21.14 -10.57 28.81
N GLN A 366 20.81 -9.60 27.94
CA GLN A 366 20.86 -8.17 28.30
C GLN A 366 19.46 -7.65 28.62
N SER A 367 19.35 -6.74 29.57
CA SER A 367 18.10 -6.08 29.97
C SER A 367 17.91 -4.69 29.34
N ALA A 368 18.88 -4.22 28.58
CA ALA A 368 18.88 -2.89 27.95
C ALA A 368 19.75 -2.88 26.70
N VAL A 369 19.48 -1.94 25.81
CA VAL A 369 20.37 -1.55 24.72
C VAL A 369 21.28 -0.46 25.23
N THR A 370 22.60 -0.61 25.07
CA THR A 370 23.56 0.45 25.31
C THR A 370 24.27 0.83 24.02
N LEU A 371 24.25 2.12 23.70
CA LEU A 371 24.90 2.71 22.54
C LEU A 371 26.00 3.63 23.01
N HIS A 372 27.20 3.47 22.47
CA HIS A 372 28.35 4.33 22.72
C HIS A 372 28.50 5.33 21.59
N LEU A 373 28.23 6.60 21.86
CA LEU A 373 28.36 7.70 20.89
C LEU A 373 29.83 8.09 20.73
N LEU A 374 30.24 8.53 19.55
CA LEU A 374 31.59 9.07 19.32
C LEU A 374 31.80 10.44 19.94
#